data_ac1e30f3af54944d51f3b91496ecb971
#
_entry.id   ac1e30f3af54944d51f3b91496ecb971
#
_cell.length_a   1.000
_cell.length_b   1.000
_cell.length_c   1.000
_cell.angle_alpha   90.00
_cell.angle_beta   90.00
_cell.angle_gamma   90.00
#
_symmetry.space_group_name_H-M   'P 1'
#
loop_
_entity.id
_entity.type
_entity.pdbx_description
1 polymer ?
#
loop_
_entity_poly.entity_id
_entity_poly.type
_entity_poly.pdbx_seq_one_letter_code
_entity_poly.pdbx_strand_id
1 'polypeptide(L)'
;MPSFLLFGVFPFLVFLQRKQYVMKNILTDIRLFLILTVLLVSAHCFSQSVATSNTEMSGIKFRKCSYEFSSNEFSKKIDFTLPLPSENAVLQTICDALLMGEYDNSTLEQDLKNELSSYISDKKEDAVKADDYNETSWSIAPVFVGGGYIAFVSSFSQKFASEEAPAPMWGDKCAVFSLTTGKRISEDEIFDKVAEHNYIVARKMYSTLCKILKKEDDGDSVDVSFLFNDNFYFTAKELIYKYGSFEMYHTSGVTELSLPKKWLKPYLNVDGPLYKYWFGEKK
;
A
#
# COMPACT_ATOMS: atom_id res chain seq x y z
N MET A 1 32.38 -84.86 30.14
CA MET A 1 32.33 -83.47 30.45
C MET A 1 32.63 -82.68 29.19
N PRO A 2 31.74 -81.87 28.68
CA PRO A 2 31.49 -80.48 29.03
C PRO A 2 30.01 -80.09 28.77
N SER A 3 29.28 -79.65 29.75
CA SER A 3 27.89 -79.25 29.57
C SER A 3 27.55 -77.85 30.29
N PHE A 4 28.51 -76.95 30.40
CA PHE A 4 28.35 -75.74 31.22
C PHE A 4 28.38 -74.42 30.44
N LEU A 5 28.50 -74.42 29.12
CA LEU A 5 28.67 -73.12 28.38
C LEU A 5 27.46 -72.64 27.60
N LEU A 6 26.33 -73.35 27.61
CA LEU A 6 25.14 -72.98 26.80
C LEU A 6 24.10 -72.10 27.54
N PHE A 7 24.13 -71.99 28.89
CA PHE A 7 23.13 -71.32 29.68
C PHE A 7 23.34 -69.78 29.80
N GLY A 8 24.55 -69.30 29.52
CA GLY A 8 24.88 -67.86 29.63
C GLY A 8 24.65 -67.01 28.40
N VAL A 9 24.60 -67.65 27.21
CA VAL A 9 24.56 -66.92 25.91
C VAL A 9 23.13 -66.53 25.51
N PHE A 10 22.14 -67.34 25.86
CA PHE A 10 20.75 -67.11 25.46
C PHE A 10 20.11 -65.83 26.08
N PRO A 11 20.24 -65.53 27.38
CA PRO A 11 19.73 -64.30 27.93
C PRO A 11 20.41 -63.03 27.42
N PHE A 12 21.72 -63.12 27.05
CA PHE A 12 22.47 -61.99 26.50
C PHE A 12 22.04 -61.67 25.07
N LEU A 13 21.76 -62.65 24.24
CA LEU A 13 21.23 -62.49 22.90
C LEU A 13 19.82 -61.86 22.89
N VAL A 14 18.95 -62.31 23.79
CA VAL A 14 17.60 -61.72 23.98
C VAL A 14 17.68 -60.30 24.48
N PHE A 15 18.63 -59.98 25.36
CA PHE A 15 18.86 -58.61 25.84
C PHE A 15 19.37 -57.68 24.70
N LEU A 16 20.28 -58.17 23.86
CA LEU A 16 20.77 -57.40 22.71
C LEU A 16 19.69 -57.19 21.65
N GLN A 17 18.87 -58.18 21.37
CA GLN A 17 17.73 -58.02 20.44
C GLN A 17 16.69 -57.05 20.99
N ARG A 18 16.37 -57.09 22.29
CA ARG A 18 15.49 -56.09 22.91
C ARG A 18 16.08 -54.67 22.83
N LYS A 19 17.38 -54.52 23.08
CA LYS A 19 18.05 -53.21 23.01
C LYS A 19 18.06 -52.67 21.55
N GLN A 20 18.27 -53.54 20.55
CA GLN A 20 18.18 -53.14 19.13
C GLN A 20 16.75 -52.76 18.75
N TYR A 21 15.74 -53.47 19.22
CA TYR A 21 14.34 -53.18 18.93
C TYR A 21 13.91 -51.82 19.56
N VAL A 22 14.30 -51.57 20.81
CA VAL A 22 14.03 -50.28 21.50
C VAL A 22 14.75 -49.12 20.79
N MET A 23 16.02 -49.29 20.43
CA MET A 23 16.77 -48.27 19.67
C MET A 23 16.16 -47.99 18.30
N LYS A 24 15.67 -49.01 17.60
CA LYS A 24 15.03 -48.86 16.29
C LYS A 24 13.71 -48.07 16.39
N ASN A 25 12.92 -48.32 17.43
CA ASN A 25 11.70 -47.57 17.69
C ASN A 25 11.98 -46.12 18.07
N ILE A 26 12.96 -45.87 18.96
CA ILE A 26 13.37 -44.51 19.34
C ILE A 26 13.87 -43.73 18.12
N LEU A 27 14.65 -44.34 17.23
CA LEU A 27 15.11 -43.71 15.98
C LEU A 27 13.95 -43.40 15.01
N THR A 28 12.94 -44.25 14.98
CA THR A 28 11.74 -44.04 14.15
C THR A 28 10.91 -42.91 14.72
N ASP A 29 10.73 -42.86 16.02
CA ASP A 29 9.99 -41.77 16.73
C ASP A 29 10.70 -40.41 16.60
N ILE A 30 12.04 -40.39 16.68
CA ILE A 30 12.83 -39.15 16.46
C ILE A 30 12.72 -38.69 14.99
N ARG A 31 12.74 -39.62 14.02
CA ARG A 31 12.53 -39.25 12.60
C ARG A 31 11.14 -38.69 12.36
N LEU A 32 10.11 -39.34 12.93
CA LEU A 32 8.73 -38.87 12.82
C LEU A 32 8.55 -37.47 13.45
N PHE A 33 9.16 -37.29 14.62
CA PHE A 33 9.15 -35.99 15.31
C PHE A 33 9.88 -34.92 14.51
N LEU A 34 11.03 -35.21 13.91
CA LEU A 34 11.76 -34.30 13.03
C LEU A 34 10.95 -33.95 11.76
N ILE A 35 10.31 -34.95 11.13
CA ILE A 35 9.46 -34.72 9.96
C ILE A 35 8.24 -33.85 10.36
N LEU A 36 7.61 -34.14 11.49
CA LEU A 36 6.48 -33.35 12.00
C LEU A 36 6.90 -31.92 12.35
N THR A 37 8.09 -31.74 12.92
CA THR A 37 8.64 -30.41 13.26
C THR A 37 8.97 -29.62 11.99
N VAL A 38 9.57 -30.26 10.99
CA VAL A 38 9.83 -29.62 9.68
C VAL A 38 8.53 -29.25 8.97
N LEU A 39 7.50 -30.12 9.02
CA LEU A 39 6.18 -29.82 8.46
C LEU A 39 5.47 -28.69 9.20
N LEU A 40 5.58 -28.64 10.55
CA LEU A 40 5.03 -27.57 11.36
C LEU A 40 5.77 -26.23 11.13
N VAL A 41 7.10 -26.25 11.01
CA VAL A 41 7.90 -25.05 10.73
C VAL A 41 7.61 -24.55 9.30
N SER A 42 7.49 -25.45 8.31
CA SER A 42 7.12 -25.02 6.96
C SER A 42 5.68 -24.48 6.86
N ALA A 43 4.75 -24.97 7.67
CA ALA A 43 3.39 -24.45 7.72
C ALA A 43 3.30 -23.07 8.41
N HIS A 44 4.26 -22.70 9.27
CA HIS A 44 4.30 -21.39 9.93
C HIS A 44 5.00 -20.31 9.12
N CYS A 45 5.62 -20.63 8.00
CA CYS A 45 6.33 -19.66 7.16
C CYS A 45 5.42 -18.85 6.22
N PHE A 46 4.13 -19.19 6.12
CA PHE A 46 3.19 -18.52 5.23
C PHE A 46 1.98 -18.03 5.99
N SER A 47 1.77 -16.73 5.98
CA SER A 47 0.54 -16.10 6.45
C SER A 47 -0.21 -15.53 5.25
N GLN A 48 -1.47 -15.91 5.10
CA GLN A 48 -2.37 -15.35 4.12
C GLN A 48 -3.66 -14.90 4.81
N SER A 49 -4.01 -13.65 4.65
CA SER A 49 -5.28 -13.13 5.14
C SER A 49 -6.09 -12.46 4.04
N VAL A 50 -7.38 -12.69 4.07
CA VAL A 50 -8.35 -12.04 3.20
C VAL A 50 -9.45 -11.50 4.08
N ALA A 51 -9.69 -10.20 4.05
CA ALA A 51 -10.75 -9.57 4.80
C ALA A 51 -11.56 -8.62 3.90
N THR A 52 -12.87 -8.69 4.03
CA THR A 52 -13.79 -7.75 3.36
C THR A 52 -14.72 -7.16 4.40
N SER A 53 -14.88 -5.85 4.39
CA SER A 53 -15.79 -5.13 5.27
C SER A 53 -16.42 -3.93 4.55
N ASN A 54 -17.55 -3.45 5.07
CA ASN A 54 -18.20 -2.27 4.55
C ASN A 54 -18.13 -1.13 5.56
N THR A 55 -17.92 0.07 5.05
CA THR A 55 -17.93 1.32 5.84
C THR A 55 -18.79 2.36 5.14
N GLU A 56 -19.14 3.43 5.84
CA GLU A 56 -19.89 4.55 5.26
C GLU A 56 -19.23 5.87 5.63
N MET A 57 -19.17 6.79 4.67
CA MET A 57 -18.69 8.16 4.86
C MET A 57 -19.60 9.12 4.10
N SER A 58 -20.24 10.04 4.82
CA SER A 58 -21.14 11.06 4.25
C SER A 58 -22.22 10.51 3.30
N GLY A 59 -22.82 9.36 3.66
CA GLY A 59 -23.87 8.72 2.88
C GLY A 59 -23.39 7.84 1.72
N ILE A 60 -22.08 7.79 1.47
CA ILE A 60 -21.51 6.88 0.48
C ILE A 60 -21.01 5.62 1.20
N LYS A 61 -21.47 4.47 0.70
CA LYS A 61 -21.03 3.16 1.19
C LYS A 61 -19.77 2.72 0.45
N PHE A 62 -18.80 2.21 1.19
CA PHE A 62 -17.54 1.71 0.67
C PHE A 62 -17.38 0.24 1.00
N ARG A 63 -16.76 -0.49 0.11
CA ARG A 63 -16.23 -1.83 0.34
C ARG A 63 -14.73 -1.71 0.58
N LYS A 64 -14.28 -2.27 1.68
CA LYS A 64 -12.85 -2.47 1.97
C LYS A 64 -12.50 -3.92 1.60
N CYS A 65 -11.52 -4.08 0.72
CA CYS A 65 -10.90 -5.35 0.36
C CYS A 65 -9.45 -5.32 0.82
N SER A 66 -9.08 -6.22 1.72
CA SER A 66 -7.72 -6.31 2.25
C SER A 66 -7.19 -7.71 2.00
N TYR A 67 -6.02 -7.80 1.36
CA TYR A 67 -5.32 -9.03 1.06
C TYR A 67 -3.88 -8.89 1.51
N GLU A 68 -3.41 -9.85 2.29
CA GLU A 68 -2.05 -9.86 2.78
C GLU A 68 -1.48 -11.26 2.66
N PHE A 69 -0.29 -11.34 2.10
CA PHE A 69 0.53 -12.52 2.08
C PHE A 69 1.91 -12.16 2.64
N SER A 70 2.43 -13.01 3.51
CA SER A 70 3.76 -12.85 4.09
C SER A 70 4.46 -14.20 4.20
N SER A 71 5.74 -14.23 3.85
CA SER A 71 6.68 -15.32 4.07
C SER A 71 7.97 -14.76 4.65
N ASN A 72 8.96 -15.61 4.91
CA ASN A 72 10.28 -15.16 5.38
C ASN A 72 11.08 -14.40 4.31
N GLU A 73 10.72 -14.54 3.03
CA GLU A 73 11.49 -14.01 1.92
C GLU A 73 10.78 -12.83 1.24
N PHE A 74 9.45 -12.82 1.24
CA PHE A 74 8.69 -11.77 0.57
C PHE A 74 7.32 -11.55 1.19
N SER A 75 6.77 -10.35 1.01
CA SER A 75 5.40 -10.01 1.39
C SER A 75 4.71 -9.14 0.34
N LYS A 76 3.39 -9.32 0.22
CA LYS A 76 2.54 -8.46 -0.61
C LYS A 76 1.29 -8.10 0.17
N LYS A 77 0.98 -6.80 0.20
CA LYS A 77 -0.24 -6.28 0.81
C LYS A 77 -1.01 -5.40 -0.15
N ILE A 78 -2.31 -5.66 -0.28
CA ILE A 78 -3.24 -4.84 -1.05
C ILE A 78 -4.40 -4.47 -0.12
N ASP A 79 -4.72 -3.17 -0.04
CA ASP A 79 -5.75 -2.64 0.87
C ASP A 79 -6.57 -1.55 0.16
N PHE A 80 -7.66 -1.93 -0.48
CA PHE A 80 -8.52 -1.02 -1.24
C PHE A 80 -9.82 -0.73 -0.51
N THR A 81 -10.13 0.55 -0.35
CA THR A 81 -11.42 1.04 0.14
C THR A 81 -12.06 1.87 -0.97
N LEU A 82 -13.00 1.27 -1.68
CA LEU A 82 -13.66 1.84 -2.86
C LEU A 82 -15.17 1.94 -2.66
N PRO A 83 -15.87 2.87 -3.34
CA PRO A 83 -17.31 2.87 -3.36
C PRO A 83 -17.86 1.48 -3.72
N LEU A 84 -18.94 1.07 -3.04
CA LEU A 84 -19.60 -0.18 -3.39
C LEU A 84 -20.03 -0.16 -4.88
N PRO A 85 -19.90 -1.29 -5.59
CA PRO A 85 -20.51 -1.44 -6.89
C PRO A 85 -22.00 -1.09 -6.79
N SER A 86 -22.44 -0.15 -7.59
CA SER A 86 -23.81 0.36 -7.56
C SER A 86 -24.25 0.72 -8.98
N GLU A 87 -25.54 0.91 -9.17
CA GLU A 87 -26.10 1.41 -10.43
C GLU A 87 -25.75 2.90 -10.68
N ASN A 88 -25.08 3.56 -9.73
CA ASN A 88 -24.64 4.94 -9.88
C ASN A 88 -23.43 5.03 -10.82
N ALA A 89 -23.67 5.42 -12.07
CA ALA A 89 -22.66 5.55 -13.10
C ALA A 89 -21.50 6.50 -12.73
N VAL A 90 -21.79 7.52 -11.90
CA VAL A 90 -20.74 8.45 -11.42
C VAL A 90 -19.74 7.74 -10.51
N LEU A 91 -20.24 6.97 -9.54
CA LEU A 91 -19.36 6.20 -8.64
C LEU A 91 -18.59 5.11 -9.40
N GLN A 92 -19.22 4.48 -10.41
CA GLN A 92 -18.51 3.53 -11.27
C GLN A 92 -17.36 4.22 -12.03
N THR A 93 -17.61 5.37 -12.65
CA THR A 93 -16.57 6.15 -13.35
C THR A 93 -15.40 6.49 -12.41
N ILE A 94 -15.68 6.84 -11.15
CA ILE A 94 -14.64 7.13 -10.15
C ILE A 94 -13.84 5.87 -9.84
N CYS A 95 -14.47 4.72 -9.63
CA CYS A 95 -13.78 3.46 -9.38
C CYS A 95 -12.88 3.05 -10.55
N ASP A 96 -13.39 3.14 -11.79
CA ASP A 96 -12.63 2.80 -13.00
C ASP A 96 -11.38 3.70 -13.13
N ALA A 97 -11.52 5.00 -12.82
CA ALA A 97 -10.39 5.92 -12.83
C ALA A 97 -9.35 5.62 -11.73
N LEU A 98 -9.79 5.19 -10.54
CA LEU A 98 -8.91 4.82 -9.43
C LEU A 98 -8.15 3.51 -9.69
N LEU A 99 -8.82 2.55 -10.33
CA LEU A 99 -8.27 1.24 -10.68
C LEU A 99 -7.46 1.27 -11.99
N MET A 100 -7.45 2.41 -12.68
CA MET A 100 -6.68 2.65 -13.92
C MET A 100 -6.93 1.61 -15.04
N GLY A 101 -8.09 0.93 -15.00
CA GLY A 101 -8.45 -0.14 -15.93
C GLY A 101 -7.73 -1.47 -15.68
N GLU A 102 -6.94 -1.59 -14.60
CA GLU A 102 -6.28 -2.85 -14.22
C GLU A 102 -7.26 -3.86 -13.62
N TYR A 103 -8.31 -3.38 -12.96
CA TYR A 103 -9.32 -4.20 -12.30
C TYR A 103 -10.72 -3.69 -12.60
N ASP A 104 -11.68 -4.59 -12.62
CA ASP A 104 -13.11 -4.26 -12.61
C ASP A 104 -13.62 -4.19 -11.16
N ASN A 105 -14.26 -3.08 -10.78
CA ASN A 105 -14.78 -2.93 -9.42
C ASN A 105 -15.83 -4.00 -9.06
N SER A 106 -16.54 -4.57 -10.04
CA SER A 106 -17.53 -5.63 -9.82
C SER A 106 -16.89 -6.98 -9.47
N THR A 107 -15.73 -7.30 -10.06
CA THR A 107 -14.98 -8.55 -9.87
C THR A 107 -13.74 -8.37 -8.98
N LEU A 108 -13.49 -7.16 -8.48
CA LEU A 108 -12.28 -6.75 -7.79
C LEU A 108 -11.78 -7.78 -6.75
N GLU A 109 -12.67 -8.32 -5.94
CA GLU A 109 -12.29 -9.30 -4.91
C GLU A 109 -11.70 -10.57 -5.52
N GLN A 110 -12.30 -11.06 -6.62
CA GLN A 110 -11.81 -12.25 -7.30
C GLN A 110 -10.50 -11.96 -8.04
N ASP A 111 -10.39 -10.80 -8.66
CA ASP A 111 -9.19 -10.39 -9.41
C ASP A 111 -8.00 -10.26 -8.47
N LEU A 112 -8.18 -9.63 -7.31
CA LEU A 112 -7.14 -9.53 -6.28
C LEU A 112 -6.73 -10.90 -5.70
N LYS A 113 -7.67 -11.83 -5.53
CA LYS A 113 -7.35 -13.21 -5.11
C LYS A 113 -6.53 -13.94 -6.18
N ASN A 114 -6.89 -13.78 -7.44
CA ASN A 114 -6.19 -14.39 -8.55
C ASN A 114 -4.77 -13.83 -8.67
N GLU A 115 -4.61 -12.50 -8.59
CA GLU A 115 -3.30 -11.83 -8.62
C GLU A 115 -2.41 -12.30 -7.47
N LEU A 116 -2.96 -12.33 -6.24
CA LEU A 116 -2.20 -12.80 -5.09
C LEU A 116 -1.76 -14.25 -5.26
N SER A 117 -2.64 -15.12 -5.78
CA SER A 117 -2.32 -16.52 -6.04
C SER A 117 -1.23 -16.69 -7.09
N SER A 118 -1.28 -15.91 -8.19
CA SER A 118 -0.23 -15.86 -9.20
C SER A 118 1.11 -15.40 -8.61
N TYR A 119 1.10 -14.29 -7.88
CA TYR A 119 2.29 -13.75 -7.23
C TYR A 119 2.97 -14.77 -6.30
N ILE A 120 2.17 -15.52 -5.52
CA ILE A 120 2.68 -16.59 -4.64
C ILE A 120 3.29 -17.73 -5.45
N SER A 121 2.65 -18.12 -6.56
CA SER A 121 3.16 -19.19 -7.45
C SER A 121 4.49 -18.79 -8.07
N ASP A 122 4.54 -17.60 -8.65
CA ASP A 122 5.74 -17.08 -9.33
C ASP A 122 6.94 -16.98 -8.37
N LYS A 123 6.70 -16.49 -7.14
CA LYS A 123 7.76 -16.36 -6.13
C LYS A 123 8.21 -17.70 -5.52
N LYS A 124 7.42 -18.76 -5.64
CA LYS A 124 7.81 -20.11 -5.20
C LYS A 124 8.66 -20.84 -6.24
N GLU A 125 8.46 -20.55 -7.52
CA GLU A 125 9.18 -21.20 -8.61
C GLU A 125 10.56 -20.57 -8.84
N ASP A 126 10.67 -19.25 -8.69
CA ASP A 126 11.92 -18.51 -8.86
C ASP A 126 12.56 -18.23 -7.50
N ALA A 127 13.84 -18.56 -7.35
CA ALA A 127 14.63 -18.05 -6.22
C ALA A 127 14.61 -16.52 -6.26
N VAL A 128 14.25 -15.87 -5.15
CA VAL A 128 14.24 -14.41 -5.04
C VAL A 128 15.62 -13.86 -5.39
N LYS A 129 15.71 -13.10 -6.48
CA LYS A 129 16.94 -12.46 -6.89
C LYS A 129 17.19 -11.21 -6.05
N ALA A 130 18.45 -10.81 -5.89
CA ALA A 130 18.81 -9.62 -5.12
C ALA A 130 18.12 -8.34 -5.59
N ASP A 131 17.78 -8.26 -6.88
CA ASP A 131 17.11 -7.11 -7.51
C ASP A 131 15.57 -7.19 -7.43
N ASP A 132 15.02 -8.29 -6.90
CA ASP A 132 13.58 -8.45 -6.75
C ASP A 132 13.05 -7.69 -5.53
N TYR A 133 11.84 -7.18 -5.64
CA TYR A 133 11.12 -6.62 -4.48
C TYR A 133 10.70 -7.75 -3.55
N ASN A 134 11.08 -7.64 -2.28
CA ASN A 134 10.67 -8.59 -1.25
C ASN A 134 9.46 -8.11 -0.43
N GLU A 135 9.20 -6.81 -0.42
CA GLU A 135 8.01 -6.24 0.20
C GLU A 135 7.32 -5.30 -0.79
N THR A 136 6.04 -5.53 -1.04
CA THR A 136 5.22 -4.63 -1.86
C THR A 136 3.91 -4.33 -1.15
N SER A 137 3.49 -3.08 -1.17
CA SER A 137 2.16 -2.71 -0.69
C SER A 137 1.50 -1.71 -1.62
N TRP A 138 0.20 -1.86 -1.79
CA TRP A 138 -0.63 -0.91 -2.51
C TRP A 138 -1.95 -0.72 -1.77
N SER A 139 -2.31 0.54 -1.52
CA SER A 139 -3.57 0.89 -0.88
C SER A 139 -4.28 2.01 -1.61
N ILE A 140 -5.61 1.98 -1.59
CA ILE A 140 -6.49 3.07 -2.05
C ILE A 140 -7.50 3.34 -0.94
N ALA A 141 -7.57 4.58 -0.46
CA ALA A 141 -8.48 4.96 0.60
C ALA A 141 -9.12 6.34 0.36
N PRO A 142 -10.42 6.50 0.67
CA PRO A 142 -11.04 7.83 0.71
C PRO A 142 -10.48 8.62 1.89
N VAL A 143 -10.10 9.88 1.63
CA VAL A 143 -9.57 10.80 2.66
C VAL A 143 -10.52 11.96 2.91
N PHE A 144 -11.46 12.20 2.00
CA PHE A 144 -12.45 13.27 2.14
C PHE A 144 -13.70 12.96 1.33
N VAL A 145 -14.88 13.22 1.91
CA VAL A 145 -16.16 13.27 1.21
C VAL A 145 -16.94 14.50 1.71
N GLY A 146 -17.31 15.39 0.81
CA GLY A 146 -18.08 16.57 1.19
C GLY A 146 -18.22 17.60 0.06
N GLY A 147 -19.26 18.41 0.13
CA GLY A 147 -19.49 19.51 -0.82
C GLY A 147 -19.66 19.09 -2.28
N GLY A 148 -20.10 17.86 -2.54
CA GLY A 148 -20.21 17.33 -3.90
C GLY A 148 -18.91 16.75 -4.46
N TYR A 149 -17.89 16.54 -3.61
CA TYR A 149 -16.59 15.98 -3.98
C TYR A 149 -16.19 14.80 -3.12
N ILE A 150 -15.36 13.94 -3.68
CA ILE A 150 -14.71 12.84 -2.98
C ILE A 150 -13.23 12.85 -3.35
N ALA A 151 -12.37 12.61 -2.36
CA ALA A 151 -10.94 12.53 -2.56
C ALA A 151 -10.39 11.19 -2.08
N PHE A 152 -9.43 10.65 -2.84
CA PHE A 152 -8.73 9.42 -2.52
C PHE A 152 -7.22 9.65 -2.48
N VAL A 153 -6.57 8.85 -1.67
CA VAL A 153 -5.12 8.65 -1.71
C VAL A 153 -4.86 7.19 -2.09
N SER A 154 -4.05 7.00 -3.11
CA SER A 154 -3.46 5.72 -3.48
C SER A 154 -2.01 5.75 -3.05
N SER A 155 -1.62 4.87 -2.13
CA SER A 155 -0.25 4.76 -1.63
C SER A 155 0.36 3.46 -2.11
N PHE A 156 1.61 3.51 -2.55
CA PHE A 156 2.38 2.31 -2.85
C PHE A 156 3.73 2.35 -2.14
N SER A 157 4.24 1.18 -1.81
CA SER A 157 5.62 1.03 -1.36
C SER A 157 6.23 -0.24 -1.92
N GLN A 158 7.53 -0.19 -2.19
CA GLN A 158 8.32 -1.31 -2.67
C GLN A 158 9.67 -1.30 -1.97
N LYS A 159 10.11 -2.45 -1.47
CA LYS A 159 11.40 -2.62 -0.82
C LYS A 159 12.12 -3.80 -1.47
N PHE A 160 13.41 -3.65 -1.73
CA PHE A 160 14.22 -4.68 -2.36
C PHE A 160 14.70 -5.72 -1.35
N ALA A 161 15.03 -6.92 -1.85
CA ALA A 161 15.51 -8.03 -1.04
C ALA A 161 16.93 -7.83 -0.51
N SER A 162 17.76 -7.07 -1.23
CA SER A 162 19.18 -6.85 -0.90
C SER A 162 19.40 -5.50 -0.21
N GLU A 163 20.28 -5.47 0.80
CA GLU A 163 20.73 -4.22 1.43
C GLU A 163 21.55 -3.33 0.49
N GLU A 164 22.15 -3.92 -0.56
CA GLU A 164 22.91 -3.21 -1.60
C GLU A 164 21.99 -2.63 -2.70
N ALA A 165 20.70 -2.97 -2.67
CA ALA A 165 19.74 -2.51 -3.64
C ALA A 165 19.40 -1.02 -3.45
N PRO A 166 18.77 -0.38 -4.45
CA PRO A 166 18.30 1.00 -4.33
C PRO A 166 17.41 1.21 -3.11
N ALA A 167 17.37 2.45 -2.62
CA ALA A 167 16.50 2.81 -1.51
C ALA A 167 15.05 2.41 -1.79
N PRO A 168 14.29 2.00 -0.76
CA PRO A 168 12.88 1.68 -0.91
C PRO A 168 12.11 2.80 -1.59
N MET A 169 11.19 2.45 -2.48
CA MET A 169 10.34 3.43 -3.16
C MET A 169 9.00 3.56 -2.44
N TRP A 170 8.59 4.79 -2.19
CA TRP A 170 7.25 5.13 -1.70
C TRP A 170 6.64 6.21 -2.58
N GLY A 171 5.35 6.12 -2.75
CA GLY A 171 4.61 7.15 -3.46
C GLY A 171 3.16 7.21 -3.01
N ASP A 172 2.64 8.43 -2.92
CA ASP A 172 1.22 8.69 -2.77
C ASP A 172 0.72 9.41 -4.03
N LYS A 173 -0.39 8.95 -4.56
CA LYS A 173 -1.15 9.63 -5.61
C LYS A 173 -2.50 10.04 -5.05
N CYS A 174 -2.78 11.33 -5.14
CA CYS A 174 -4.07 11.90 -4.75
C CYS A 174 -4.95 12.13 -5.96
N ALA A 175 -6.24 11.99 -5.78
CA ALA A 175 -7.22 12.37 -6.79
C ALA A 175 -8.50 12.87 -6.13
N VAL A 176 -9.02 13.97 -6.64
CA VAL A 176 -10.32 14.53 -6.24
C VAL A 176 -11.28 14.35 -7.40
N PHE A 177 -12.49 13.89 -7.12
CA PHE A 177 -13.52 13.69 -8.12
C PHE A 177 -14.79 14.45 -7.75
N SER A 178 -15.48 14.96 -8.77
CA SER A 178 -16.83 15.50 -8.64
C SER A 178 -17.83 14.34 -8.48
N LEU A 179 -18.62 14.36 -7.43
CA LEU A 179 -19.72 13.43 -7.22
C LEU A 179 -20.92 13.67 -8.16
N THR A 180 -20.91 14.79 -8.91
CA THR A 180 -21.94 15.10 -9.91
C THR A 180 -21.58 14.51 -11.29
N THR A 181 -20.30 14.55 -11.66
CA THR A 181 -19.87 14.20 -13.01
C THR A 181 -18.95 12.98 -13.08
N GLY A 182 -18.37 12.54 -11.96
CA GLY A 182 -17.35 11.51 -11.90
C GLY A 182 -15.97 11.96 -12.41
N LYS A 183 -15.85 13.20 -12.91
CA LYS A 183 -14.59 13.71 -13.45
C LYS A 183 -13.60 14.04 -12.35
N ARG A 184 -12.35 13.72 -12.59
CA ARG A 184 -11.22 14.17 -11.76
C ARG A 184 -11.06 15.68 -11.90
N ILE A 185 -10.83 16.34 -10.79
CA ILE A 185 -10.49 17.76 -10.72
C ILE A 185 -9.00 17.90 -10.99
N SER A 186 -8.64 18.74 -11.96
CA SER A 186 -7.24 19.06 -12.27
C SER A 186 -6.78 20.31 -11.51
N GLU A 187 -5.49 20.47 -11.39
CA GLU A 187 -4.86 21.63 -10.76
C GLU A 187 -5.22 22.94 -11.48
N ASP A 188 -5.30 22.91 -12.81
CA ASP A 188 -5.71 24.03 -13.65
C ASP A 188 -7.10 24.61 -13.34
N GLU A 189 -7.95 23.84 -12.66
CA GLU A 189 -9.28 24.27 -12.24
C GLU A 189 -9.27 24.94 -10.85
N ILE A 190 -8.17 24.81 -10.11
CA ILE A 190 -8.04 25.28 -8.72
C ILE A 190 -7.65 26.74 -8.66
N PHE A 191 -6.58 27.12 -9.35
CA PHE A 191 -6.04 28.47 -9.30
C PHE A 191 -6.53 29.35 -10.46
N ASP A 192 -6.51 30.66 -10.22
CA ASP A 192 -6.72 31.60 -11.33
C ASP A 192 -5.49 31.57 -12.27
N LYS A 193 -5.66 32.16 -13.48
CA LYS A 193 -4.61 32.16 -14.49
C LYS A 193 -3.74 33.44 -14.46
N VAL A 194 -3.74 34.14 -13.33
CA VAL A 194 -2.91 35.33 -13.13
C VAL A 194 -1.50 34.91 -12.75
N ALA A 195 -0.53 35.16 -13.63
CA ALA A 195 0.85 34.72 -13.45
C ALA A 195 1.47 35.19 -12.12
N GLU A 196 1.16 36.45 -11.70
CA GLU A 196 1.64 36.96 -10.43
C GLU A 196 1.08 36.18 -9.22
N HIS A 197 -0.20 35.82 -9.26
CA HIS A 197 -0.84 35.00 -8.24
C HIS A 197 -0.20 33.61 -8.15
N ASN A 198 0.01 32.96 -9.29
CA ASN A 198 0.66 31.66 -9.35
C ASN A 198 2.09 31.73 -8.79
N TYR A 199 2.84 32.77 -9.10
CA TYR A 199 4.16 32.99 -8.52
C TYR A 199 4.11 33.14 -6.99
N ILE A 200 3.16 33.94 -6.46
CA ILE A 200 3.00 34.12 -5.00
C ILE A 200 2.66 32.79 -4.32
N VAL A 201 1.76 31.99 -4.91
CA VAL A 201 1.38 30.68 -4.38
C VAL A 201 2.57 29.72 -4.41
N ALA A 202 3.27 29.61 -5.54
CA ALA A 202 4.44 28.78 -5.70
C ALA A 202 5.56 29.14 -4.71
N ARG A 203 5.83 30.43 -4.55
CA ARG A 203 6.84 30.93 -3.59
C ARG A 203 6.46 30.57 -2.14
N LYS A 204 5.19 30.64 -1.79
CA LYS A 204 4.68 30.21 -0.48
C LYS A 204 4.81 28.70 -0.30
N MET A 205 4.48 27.92 -1.32
CA MET A 205 4.62 26.47 -1.29
C MET A 205 6.09 26.10 -1.04
N TYR A 206 7.00 26.64 -1.83
CA TYR A 206 8.43 26.41 -1.70
C TYR A 206 8.96 26.76 -0.30
N SER A 207 8.71 27.97 0.19
CA SER A 207 9.14 28.40 1.53
C SER A 207 8.56 27.51 2.64
N THR A 208 7.36 26.97 2.45
CA THR A 208 6.77 26.05 3.42
C THR A 208 7.44 24.67 3.35
N LEU A 209 7.74 24.17 2.15
CA LEU A 209 8.48 22.92 1.94
C LEU A 209 9.89 22.99 2.53
N CYS A 210 10.61 24.08 2.30
CA CYS A 210 11.93 24.30 2.92
C CYS A 210 11.87 24.17 4.44
N LYS A 211 10.83 24.72 5.09
CA LYS A 211 10.63 24.58 6.54
C LYS A 211 10.36 23.14 6.96
N ILE A 212 9.49 22.44 6.22
CA ILE A 212 9.16 21.04 6.50
C ILE A 212 10.42 20.17 6.38
N LEU A 213 11.20 20.39 5.33
CA LEU A 213 12.40 19.62 5.02
C LEU A 213 13.64 20.11 5.78
N LYS A 214 13.54 21.18 6.57
CA LYS A 214 14.65 21.83 7.30
C LYS A 214 15.80 22.21 6.34
N LYS A 215 15.46 22.68 5.15
CA LYS A 215 16.39 23.21 4.13
C LYS A 215 16.41 24.73 4.18
N GLU A 216 17.54 25.31 3.77
CA GLU A 216 17.61 26.74 3.56
C GLU A 216 16.73 27.17 2.39
N ASP A 217 16.07 28.31 2.53
CA ASP A 217 15.28 28.92 1.46
C ASP A 217 16.26 29.83 0.68
N ASP A 218 16.80 29.32 -0.43
CA ASP A 218 17.81 29.98 -1.26
C ASP A 218 17.26 31.09 -2.17
N GLY A 219 16.01 31.49 -1.98
CA GLY A 219 15.45 32.71 -2.54
C GLY A 219 14.95 32.60 -3.96
N ASP A 220 15.53 33.36 -4.90
CA ASP A 220 14.89 33.72 -6.17
C ASP A 220 15.13 32.75 -7.33
N SER A 221 15.93 31.69 -7.18
CA SER A 221 16.35 30.82 -8.29
C SER A 221 15.54 29.54 -8.44
N VAL A 222 14.35 29.46 -7.82
CA VAL A 222 13.57 28.21 -7.77
C VAL A 222 12.78 28.01 -9.05
N ASP A 223 13.02 26.89 -9.73
CA ASP A 223 12.04 26.39 -10.67
C ASP A 223 10.83 25.89 -9.90
N VAL A 224 9.76 26.70 -9.93
CA VAL A 224 8.53 26.42 -9.18
C VAL A 224 7.55 25.55 -9.97
N SER A 225 7.90 25.17 -11.21
CA SER A 225 6.99 24.42 -12.10
C SER A 225 6.60 23.05 -11.55
N PHE A 226 7.49 22.41 -10.76
CA PHE A 226 7.23 21.10 -10.14
C PHE A 226 6.31 21.18 -8.91
N LEU A 227 6.08 22.37 -8.37
CA LEU A 227 5.23 22.54 -7.17
C LEU A 227 3.76 22.34 -7.48
N PHE A 228 3.35 22.74 -8.69
CA PHE A 228 2.00 22.54 -9.16
C PHE A 228 1.92 21.20 -9.89
N ASN A 229 1.18 20.28 -9.32
CA ASN A 229 0.94 18.97 -9.90
C ASN A 229 -0.47 18.50 -9.55
N ASP A 230 -0.98 17.51 -10.28
CA ASP A 230 -2.29 16.92 -10.03
C ASP A 230 -2.32 15.97 -8.81
N ASN A 231 -1.27 15.98 -7.98
CA ASN A 231 -1.17 15.14 -6.80
C ASN A 231 -1.62 15.85 -5.52
N PHE A 232 -2.88 16.23 -5.49
CA PHE A 232 -3.47 16.98 -4.39
C PHE A 232 -4.85 16.43 -4.00
N TYR A 233 -5.27 16.82 -2.79
CA TYR A 233 -6.65 16.75 -2.36
C TYR A 233 -7.00 17.96 -1.50
N PHE A 234 -8.27 18.19 -1.24
CA PHE A 234 -8.70 19.27 -0.36
C PHE A 234 -9.71 18.80 0.67
N THR A 235 -9.77 19.51 1.77
CA THR A 235 -10.70 19.33 2.87
C THR A 235 -11.59 20.58 3.02
N ALA A 236 -12.41 20.65 4.06
CA ALA A 236 -13.16 21.86 4.38
C ALA A 236 -12.27 23.07 4.78
N LYS A 237 -10.98 22.83 5.09
CA LYS A 237 -10.08 23.83 5.70
C LYS A 237 -8.84 24.16 4.88
N GLU A 238 -8.37 23.24 4.06
CA GLU A 238 -7.06 23.32 3.41
C GLU A 238 -6.99 22.52 2.12
N LEU A 239 -6.09 22.96 1.23
CA LEU A 239 -5.64 22.25 0.05
C LEU A 239 -4.30 21.58 0.38
N ILE A 240 -4.16 20.31 0.08
CA ILE A 240 -3.04 19.47 0.49
C ILE A 240 -2.41 18.86 -0.75
N TYR A 241 -1.12 19.12 -0.94
CA TYR A 241 -0.29 18.49 -1.97
C TYR A 241 0.56 17.38 -1.36
N LYS A 242 0.80 16.31 -2.11
CA LYS A 242 1.72 15.24 -1.74
C LYS A 242 2.82 15.11 -2.79
N TYR A 243 4.04 14.98 -2.31
CA TYR A 243 5.24 14.82 -3.12
C TYR A 243 5.91 13.50 -2.75
N GLY A 244 6.23 12.68 -3.76
CA GLY A 244 6.91 11.41 -3.57
C GLY A 244 8.35 11.58 -3.09
N SER A 245 8.95 10.50 -2.62
CA SER A 245 10.30 10.49 -2.04
C SER A 245 11.41 10.96 -3.00
N PHE A 246 11.20 10.86 -4.30
CA PHE A 246 12.15 11.29 -5.33
C PHE A 246 11.82 12.66 -5.93
N GLU A 247 10.60 13.17 -5.73
CA GLU A 247 10.17 14.47 -6.26
C GLU A 247 10.78 15.63 -5.47
N MET A 248 11.11 15.39 -4.20
CA MET A 248 11.59 16.41 -3.27
C MET A 248 12.84 15.96 -2.53
N TYR A 249 14.01 16.40 -2.98
CA TYR A 249 15.29 16.30 -2.24
C TYR A 249 15.67 14.89 -1.73
N HIS A 250 15.26 13.83 -2.40
CA HIS A 250 15.53 12.44 -1.99
C HIS A 250 15.12 12.16 -0.53
N THR A 251 13.97 12.65 -0.12
CA THR A 251 13.43 12.35 1.22
C THR A 251 13.06 10.88 1.32
N SER A 252 13.18 10.32 2.52
CA SER A 252 12.85 8.91 2.79
C SER A 252 11.35 8.65 2.93
N GLY A 253 10.49 9.45 2.30
CA GLY A 253 9.04 9.29 2.40
C GLY A 253 8.27 10.34 1.62
N VAL A 254 6.95 10.30 1.73
CA VAL A 254 6.05 11.28 1.12
C VAL A 254 6.07 12.56 1.94
N THR A 255 6.26 13.70 1.27
CA THR A 255 6.16 15.03 1.87
C THR A 255 4.78 15.61 1.63
N GLU A 256 4.12 16.05 2.68
CA GLU A 256 2.79 16.68 2.63
C GLU A 256 2.89 18.18 2.87
N LEU A 257 2.30 18.95 1.96
CA LEU A 257 2.23 20.41 2.02
C LEU A 257 0.78 20.84 2.15
N SER A 258 0.46 21.55 3.22
CA SER A 258 -0.89 22.06 3.49
C SER A 258 -0.97 23.59 3.29
N LEU A 259 -1.95 24.03 2.51
CA LEU A 259 -2.24 25.44 2.23
C LEU A 259 -3.63 25.82 2.80
N PRO A 260 -3.68 26.74 3.79
CA PRO A 260 -4.93 27.07 4.46
C PRO A 260 -5.93 27.81 3.55
N LYS A 261 -7.20 27.40 3.60
CA LYS A 261 -8.34 28.03 2.89
C LYS A 261 -8.33 29.55 2.92
N LYS A 262 -8.12 30.14 4.10
CA LYS A 262 -8.17 31.62 4.27
C LYS A 262 -7.10 32.33 3.47
N TRP A 263 -5.89 31.73 3.42
CA TRP A 263 -4.76 32.31 2.70
C TRP A 263 -4.93 32.16 1.19
N LEU A 264 -5.47 31.03 0.72
CA LEU A 264 -5.65 30.74 -0.71
C LEU A 264 -6.74 31.58 -1.38
N LYS A 265 -7.71 32.09 -0.63
CA LYS A 265 -8.91 32.73 -1.20
C LYS A 265 -8.66 33.71 -2.36
N PRO A 266 -7.67 34.65 -2.29
CA PRO A 266 -7.45 35.63 -3.36
C PRO A 266 -6.84 35.04 -4.65
N TYR A 267 -6.29 33.80 -4.59
CA TYR A 267 -5.55 33.16 -5.68
C TYR A 267 -6.35 32.07 -6.37
N LEU A 268 -7.52 31.73 -5.85
CA LEU A 268 -8.34 30.65 -6.41
C LEU A 268 -9.15 31.14 -7.61
N ASN A 269 -9.31 30.26 -8.58
CA ASN A 269 -10.28 30.43 -9.66
C ASN A 269 -11.69 30.53 -9.07
N VAL A 270 -12.32 31.70 -9.17
CA VAL A 270 -13.65 31.98 -8.59
C VAL A 270 -14.76 31.11 -9.19
N ASP A 271 -14.57 30.67 -10.43
CA ASP A 271 -15.47 29.75 -11.14
C ASP A 271 -15.07 28.28 -10.94
N GLY A 272 -13.95 28.04 -10.29
CA GLY A 272 -13.40 26.73 -10.03
C GLY A 272 -14.11 25.97 -8.92
N PRO A 273 -13.90 24.63 -8.89
CA PRO A 273 -14.58 23.74 -7.96
C PRO A 273 -14.25 24.04 -6.50
N LEU A 274 -12.99 24.33 -6.18
CA LEU A 274 -12.55 24.56 -4.82
C LEU A 274 -13.09 25.87 -4.24
N TYR A 275 -13.12 26.94 -5.04
CA TYR A 275 -13.68 28.21 -4.60
C TYR A 275 -15.18 28.07 -4.31
N LYS A 276 -15.94 27.44 -5.22
CA LYS A 276 -17.38 27.18 -5.04
C LYS A 276 -17.66 26.35 -3.80
N TYR A 277 -16.88 25.32 -3.58
CA TYR A 277 -17.01 24.50 -2.37
C TYR A 277 -16.75 25.30 -1.09
N TRP A 278 -15.69 26.10 -1.06
CA TRP A 278 -15.29 26.78 0.17
C TRP A 278 -16.06 28.05 0.47
N PHE A 279 -16.48 28.80 -0.54
CA PHE A 279 -16.99 30.14 -0.38
C PHE A 279 -18.41 30.32 -0.98
N GLY A 280 -18.92 29.30 -1.61
CA GLY A 280 -20.20 29.36 -2.33
C GLY A 280 -20.08 30.05 -3.71
N GLU A 281 -21.16 30.01 -4.48
CA GLU A 281 -21.21 30.75 -5.73
C GLU A 281 -21.20 32.24 -5.44
N LYS A 282 -20.44 32.99 -6.22
CA LYS A 282 -20.46 34.47 -6.17
C LYS A 282 -21.85 34.92 -6.61
N LYS A 283 -22.66 35.43 -5.68
CA LYS A 283 -23.95 36.05 -5.99
C LYS A 283 -23.76 37.35 -6.76
#